data_285f3388919b077fbf774aa4e179c960
#
_entry.id   285f3388919b077fbf774aa4e179c960
#
_cell.length_a   1.000
_cell.length_b   1.000
_cell.length_c   1.000
_cell.angle_alpha   90.00
_cell.angle_beta   90.00
_cell.angle_gamma   90.00
#
_symmetry.space_group_name_H-M   'P 1'
#
loop_
_entity.id
_entity.type
_entity.pdbx_description
1 polymer ?
#
loop_
_entity_poly.entity_id
_entity_poly.type
_entity_poly.pdbx_seq_one_letter_code
_entity_poly.pdbx_strand_id
1 'polypeptide(L)' 'MKAQDLRDWIDSLTDDIEFQCQGKWGAICPFNRQYISLCYDGQEVAVTSVDAAMKEPFIAGKSLEEISEELII' A
#
# COMPACT_ATOMS: atom_id res chain seq x y z
N MET A 1 -3.49 -11.50 1.92
CA MET A 1 -2.81 -11.49 0.59
C MET A 1 -1.31 -11.57 0.81
N LYS A 2 -0.61 -12.30 -0.02
CA LYS A 2 0.86 -12.37 0.08
C LYS A 2 1.48 -11.08 -0.41
N ALA A 3 2.64 -10.73 0.17
CA ALA A 3 3.33 -9.49 -0.19
C ALA A 3 3.65 -9.43 -1.69
N GLN A 4 4.07 -10.54 -2.28
CA GLN A 4 4.39 -10.58 -3.71
C GLN A 4 3.15 -10.31 -4.57
N ASP A 5 2.01 -10.85 -4.18
CA ASP A 5 0.77 -10.63 -4.94
C ASP A 5 0.34 -9.18 -4.85
N LEU A 6 0.47 -8.57 -3.68
CA LEU A 6 0.14 -7.16 -3.50
C LEU A 6 1.09 -6.28 -4.31
N ARG A 7 2.37 -6.60 -4.31
CA ARG A 7 3.38 -5.89 -5.09
C ARG A 7 3.05 -5.94 -6.59
N ASP A 8 2.70 -7.12 -7.09
CA ASP A 8 2.35 -7.30 -8.50
C ASP A 8 1.09 -6.48 -8.85
N TRP A 9 0.13 -6.44 -7.95
CA TRP A 9 -1.10 -5.67 -8.15
C TRP A 9 -0.78 -4.17 -8.24
N ILE A 10 0.04 -3.65 -7.32
CA ILE A 10 0.46 -2.25 -7.35
C ILE A 10 1.21 -1.94 -8.66
N ASP A 11 2.11 -2.83 -9.06
CA ASP A 11 2.91 -2.64 -10.26
C ASP A 11 2.09 -2.65 -11.55
N SER A 12 0.90 -3.27 -11.51
CA SER A 12 0.01 -3.29 -12.67
C SER A 12 -0.59 -1.93 -13.00
N LEU A 13 -0.64 -1.02 -12.04
CA LEU A 13 -1.15 0.35 -12.18
C LEU A 13 -2.58 0.42 -12.70
N THR A 14 -3.39 -0.60 -12.43
CA THR A 14 -4.75 -0.68 -12.99
C THR A 14 -5.80 0.02 -12.14
N ASP A 15 -5.69 -0.05 -10.82
CA ASP A 15 -6.73 0.43 -9.91
C ASP A 15 -6.13 0.96 -8.62
N ASP A 16 -6.90 1.81 -7.94
CA ASP A 16 -6.62 2.15 -6.56
C ASP A 16 -6.98 0.94 -5.71
N ILE A 17 -6.15 0.65 -4.72
CA ILE A 17 -6.36 -0.48 -3.82
C ILE A 17 -6.79 0.04 -2.48
N GLU A 18 -8.01 -0.27 -2.07
CA GLU A 18 -8.53 0.10 -0.76
C GLU A 18 -8.44 -1.10 0.17
N PHE A 19 -8.07 -0.85 1.42
CA PHE A 19 -7.95 -1.93 2.39
C PHE A 19 -8.34 -1.45 3.78
N GLN A 20 -8.57 -2.41 4.67
CA GLN A 20 -8.75 -2.15 6.09
C GLN A 20 -7.70 -2.93 6.86
N CYS A 21 -7.18 -2.32 7.90
CA CYS A 21 -6.23 -2.96 8.79
C CYS A 21 -6.45 -2.44 10.20
N GLN A 22 -6.64 -3.33 11.15
CA GLN A 22 -6.88 -2.98 12.55
C GLN A 22 -8.06 -2.00 12.72
N GLY A 23 -9.11 -2.20 11.92
CA GLY A 23 -10.31 -1.38 12.00
C GLY A 23 -10.20 0.00 11.35
N LYS A 24 -9.11 0.29 10.65
CA LYS A 24 -8.87 1.58 10.02
C LYS A 24 -8.72 1.42 8.52
N TRP A 25 -9.09 2.47 7.79
CA TRP A 25 -9.04 2.49 6.33
C TRP A 25 -7.67 2.91 5.82
N GLY A 26 -7.26 2.29 4.74
CA GLY A 26 -6.09 2.70 3.98
C GLY A 26 -6.35 2.56 2.49
N ALA A 27 -5.46 3.15 1.70
CA ALA A 27 -5.54 3.09 0.24
C ALA A 27 -4.15 3.20 -0.38
N ILE A 28 -3.99 2.54 -1.51
CA ILE A 28 -2.77 2.62 -2.31
C ILE A 28 -3.20 3.11 -3.68
N CYS A 29 -2.73 4.29 -4.08
CA CYS A 29 -3.13 4.94 -5.32
C CYS A 29 -1.92 5.07 -6.25
N PRO A 30 -1.67 4.07 -7.10
CA PRO A 30 -0.53 4.10 -8.01
C PRO A 30 -0.86 4.91 -9.27
N PHE A 31 -0.50 6.19 -9.27
CA PHE A 31 -0.69 7.05 -10.43
C PHE A 31 0.23 6.63 -11.58
N ASN A 32 1.49 6.31 -11.25
CA ASN A 32 2.45 5.70 -12.16
C ASN A 32 3.56 5.06 -11.30
N ARG A 33 4.55 4.41 -11.94
CA ARG A 33 5.60 3.71 -11.19
C ARG A 33 6.54 4.64 -10.42
N GLN A 34 6.48 5.94 -10.70
CA GLN A 34 7.30 6.93 -10.02
C GLN A 34 6.50 7.81 -9.06
N TYR A 35 5.20 7.56 -8.94
CA TYR A 35 4.35 8.31 -8.02
C TYR A 35 3.24 7.39 -7.50
N ILE A 36 3.37 6.97 -6.27
CA ILE A 36 2.40 6.11 -5.61
C ILE A 36 2.02 6.77 -4.29
N SER A 37 0.72 7.05 -4.12
CA SER A 37 0.21 7.63 -2.89
C SER A 37 -0.24 6.51 -1.96
N LEU A 38 0.18 6.60 -0.70
CA LEU A 38 -0.16 5.62 0.34
C LEU A 38 -0.90 6.35 1.46
N CYS A 39 -2.10 5.87 1.78
CA CYS A 39 -2.92 6.47 2.82
C CYS A 39 -3.26 5.44 3.88
N TYR A 40 -3.30 5.87 5.14
CA TYR A 40 -3.77 5.05 6.23
C TYR A 40 -4.22 5.94 7.39
N ASP A 41 -5.43 5.67 7.89
CA ASP A 41 -5.99 6.37 9.05
C ASP A 41 -5.94 7.90 8.89
N GLY A 42 -6.26 8.39 7.69
CA GLY A 42 -6.31 9.82 7.41
C GLY A 42 -4.97 10.48 7.12
N GLN A 43 -3.88 9.72 7.10
CA GLN A 43 -2.55 10.22 6.76
C GLN A 43 -2.13 9.75 5.39
N GLU A 44 -1.37 10.58 4.69
CA GLU A 44 -0.93 10.26 3.33
C GLU A 44 0.56 10.48 3.20
N VAL A 45 1.20 9.58 2.46
CA VAL A 45 2.60 9.72 2.07
C VAL A 45 2.73 9.29 0.61
N ALA A 46 3.56 9.99 -0.15
CA ALA A 46 3.83 9.65 -1.54
C ALA A 46 5.23 9.05 -1.65
N VAL A 47 5.35 8.00 -2.45
CA VAL A 47 6.62 7.34 -2.72
C VAL A 47 6.86 7.29 -4.21
N THR A 48 8.11 7.01 -4.61
CA THR A 48 8.53 7.15 -6.00
C THR A 48 8.84 5.81 -6.67
N SER A 49 8.50 4.70 -6.04
CA SER A 49 8.69 3.38 -6.64
C SER A 49 7.79 2.36 -5.97
N VAL A 50 7.58 1.23 -6.65
CA VAL A 50 6.81 0.12 -6.08
C VAL A 50 7.56 -0.47 -4.89
N ASP A 51 8.89 -0.58 -4.98
CA ASP A 51 9.70 -1.03 -3.85
C ASP A 51 9.51 -0.14 -2.63
N ALA A 52 9.55 1.18 -2.83
CA ALA A 52 9.35 2.12 -1.74
C ALA A 52 7.94 1.98 -1.16
N ALA A 53 6.93 1.76 -1.99
CA ALA A 53 5.57 1.55 -1.53
C ALA A 53 5.46 0.33 -0.61
N MET A 54 6.16 -0.76 -0.95
CA MET A 54 6.13 -1.97 -0.15
C MET A 54 6.88 -1.84 1.16
N LYS A 55 7.85 -0.95 1.23
CA LYS A 55 8.74 -0.81 2.41
C LYS A 55 8.41 0.38 3.30
N GLU A 56 7.55 1.30 2.86
CA GLU A 56 7.22 2.48 3.65
C GLU A 56 6.39 2.09 4.88
N PRO A 57 6.85 2.42 6.10
CA PRO A 57 6.14 2.04 7.32
C PRO A 57 4.99 3.00 7.63
N PHE A 58 3.96 3.04 6.79
CA PHE A 58 2.84 3.97 6.94
C PHE A 58 1.62 3.39 7.67
N ILE A 59 1.63 2.09 7.95
CA ILE A 59 0.50 1.42 8.61
C ILE A 59 0.88 1.12 10.05
N ALA A 60 0.63 2.08 10.94
CA ALA A 60 0.96 1.96 12.36
C ALA A 60 2.42 1.55 12.59
N GLY A 61 3.35 2.12 11.80
CA GLY A 61 4.76 1.80 11.87
C GLY A 61 5.18 0.55 11.14
N LYS A 62 4.28 -0.06 10.36
CA LYS A 62 4.58 -1.28 9.59
C LYS A 62 4.42 -1.02 8.11
N SER A 63 5.18 -1.75 7.30
CA SER A 63 5.11 -1.66 5.86
C SER A 63 4.12 -2.67 5.29
N LEU A 64 3.73 -2.47 4.03
CA LEU A 64 2.87 -3.42 3.32
C LEU A 64 3.52 -4.80 3.26
N GLU A 65 4.85 -4.85 3.06
CA GLU A 65 5.57 -6.11 3.02
C GLU A 65 5.44 -6.89 4.33
N GLU A 66 5.40 -6.19 5.46
CA GLU A 66 5.32 -6.82 6.76
C GLU A 66 3.92 -7.32 7.10
N ILE A 67 2.87 -6.60 6.69
CA ILE A 67 1.52 -6.91 7.15
C ILE A 67 0.53 -7.22 6.03
N SER A 68 1.01 -7.50 4.82
CA SER A 68 0.14 -7.75 3.68
C SER A 68 -0.91 -8.84 3.94
N GLU A 69 -0.56 -9.85 4.72
CA GLU A 69 -1.49 -10.94 5.00
C GLU A 69 -2.57 -10.57 6.02
N GLU A 70 -2.40 -9.45 6.73
CA GLU A 70 -3.37 -8.96 7.70
C GLU A 70 -4.35 -7.94 7.11
N LEU A 71 -4.13 -7.52 5.87
CA LEU A 71 -4.99 -6.55 5.21
C LEU A 71 -6.29 -7.19 4.75
N ILE A 72 -7.39 -6.48 4.97
CA ILE A 72 -8.70 -6.89 4.47
C ILE A 72 -8.97 -6.06 3.21
N ILE A 73 -8.90 -6.72 2.09
CA ILE A 73 -9.02 -6.05 0.78
C ILE A 73 -10.30 -6.49 0.08
#